data_61b1e45bde789057cfac74af94961673
#
_entry.id   61b1e45bde789057cfac74af94961673
#
_cell.length_a   1.000
_cell.length_b   1.000
_cell.length_c   1.000
_cell.angle_alpha   90.00
_cell.angle_beta   90.00
_cell.angle_gamma   90.00
#
_symmetry.space_group_name_H-M   'P 1'
#
loop_
_entity.id
_entity.type
_entity.pdbx_description
1 polymer ?
#
loop_
_entity_poly.entity_id
_entity_poly.type
_entity_poly.pdbx_seq_one_letter_code
_entity_poly.pdbx_strand_id
1 'polypeptide(L)'
;ISEIGKLGLARGTGLIKADLLLLVVTFDNWFTEKSLYANGQYDTVMKLLREKGYIAEKEGATWFVSTALGEDKDNVVVRSDGSPTYFATDIAYHYNKFLERHFDRVINIWGADHQGHVPRLKAAVGALGVDPARLEIIVHQLVTLRRGQETVRVSKRSGDIITLSEVVEEVGXXXXFLLPGPLGKHPDGLRPGVG
;
A
#
# COMPACT_ATOMS: atom_id res chain seq x y z
N ILE A 1 21.12 -2.21 6.92
CA ILE A 1 20.74 -0.91 7.56
C ILE A 1 21.71 -0.66 8.69
N SER A 2 22.17 0.59 8.82
CA SER A 2 23.00 1.02 9.95
C SER A 2 22.24 0.86 11.28
N GLU A 3 22.94 0.83 12.38
CA GLU A 3 22.34 0.78 13.72
C GLU A 3 21.39 1.98 13.93
N ILE A 4 21.81 3.16 13.48
CA ILE A 4 20.97 4.37 13.53
C ILE A 4 19.66 4.15 12.76
N GLY A 5 19.73 3.51 11.58
CA GLY A 5 18.52 3.19 10.78
C GLY A 5 17.59 2.21 11.48
N LYS A 6 18.13 1.23 12.21
CA LYS A 6 17.32 0.29 13.00
C LYS A 6 16.61 1.01 14.15
N LEU A 7 17.34 1.88 14.86
CA LEU A 7 16.79 2.66 15.97
C LEU A 7 15.69 3.61 15.48
N GLY A 8 15.93 4.29 14.33
CA GLY A 8 14.94 5.18 13.72
C GLY A 8 13.66 4.44 13.34
N LEU A 9 13.81 3.26 12.73
CA LEU A 9 12.66 2.43 12.34
C LEU A 9 11.88 1.96 13.58
N ALA A 10 12.58 1.48 14.61
CA ALA A 10 11.94 1.01 15.84
C ALA A 10 11.17 2.15 16.53
N ARG A 11 11.80 3.34 16.63
CA ARG A 11 11.17 4.52 17.23
C ARG A 11 9.94 4.96 16.42
N GLY A 12 10.09 5.07 15.09
CA GLY A 12 8.99 5.47 14.21
C GLY A 12 7.80 4.51 14.30
N THR A 13 8.08 3.21 14.28
CA THR A 13 7.03 2.19 14.44
C THR A 13 6.35 2.29 15.80
N GLY A 14 7.13 2.55 16.85
CA GLY A 14 6.61 2.74 18.21
C GLY A 14 5.64 3.92 18.30
N LEU A 15 5.99 5.06 17.68
CA LEU A 15 5.13 6.24 17.64
C LEU A 15 3.83 5.96 16.89
N ILE A 16 3.92 5.30 15.72
CA ILE A 16 2.73 4.94 14.95
C ILE A 16 1.80 4.02 15.75
N LYS A 17 2.37 3.05 16.47
CA LYS A 17 1.57 2.17 17.33
C LYS A 17 0.86 2.94 18.44
N ALA A 18 1.57 3.88 19.07
CA ALA A 18 1.00 4.71 20.13
C ALA A 18 -0.14 5.58 19.59
N ASP A 19 0.05 6.21 18.44
CA ASP A 19 -0.97 7.03 17.80
C ASP A 19 -2.22 6.20 17.46
N LEU A 20 -2.04 4.99 16.90
CA LEU A 20 -3.17 4.12 16.55
C LEU A 20 -3.95 3.67 17.78
N LEU A 21 -3.27 3.49 18.92
CA LEU A 21 -3.94 3.13 20.17
C LEU A 21 -4.87 4.24 20.67
N LEU A 22 -4.62 5.52 20.29
CA LEU A 22 -5.55 6.61 20.60
C LEU A 22 -6.93 6.37 19.95
N LEU A 23 -6.94 5.67 18.82
CA LEU A 23 -8.18 5.29 18.11
C LEU A 23 -8.62 3.85 18.41
N VAL A 24 -8.00 3.22 19.39
CA VAL A 24 -8.25 1.82 19.77
C VAL A 24 -8.01 0.86 18.58
N VAL A 25 -7.08 1.22 17.70
CA VAL A 25 -6.70 0.39 16.54
C VAL A 25 -5.44 -0.42 16.87
N THR A 26 -5.56 -1.73 16.73
CA THR A 26 -4.43 -2.65 16.91
C THR A 26 -4.27 -3.54 15.67
N PHE A 27 -3.06 -4.02 15.44
CA PHE A 27 -2.77 -4.95 14.35
C PHE A 27 -2.16 -6.24 14.88
N ASP A 28 -2.63 -7.36 14.40
CA ASP A 28 -2.12 -8.69 14.78
C ASP A 28 -0.70 -8.90 14.28
N ASN A 29 -0.35 -8.28 13.14
CA ASN A 29 0.95 -8.47 12.53
C ASN A 29 1.52 -7.16 11.98
N TRP A 30 2.74 -6.85 12.38
CA TRP A 30 3.54 -5.73 11.86
C TRP A 30 4.59 -6.31 10.92
N PHE A 31 4.27 -6.32 9.64
CA PHE A 31 5.11 -6.95 8.63
C PHE A 31 6.26 -6.03 8.21
N THR A 32 7.45 -6.61 8.12
CA THR A 32 8.65 -5.90 7.65
C THR A 32 8.96 -6.35 6.22
N GLU A 33 8.83 -5.44 5.26
CA GLU A 33 9.11 -5.70 3.85
C GLU A 33 10.49 -6.34 3.64
N LYS A 34 11.48 -5.94 4.42
CA LYS A 34 12.83 -6.51 4.37
C LYS A 34 12.87 -8.03 4.60
N SER A 35 11.89 -8.56 5.33
CA SER A 35 11.87 -10.01 5.59
C SER A 35 11.69 -10.81 4.31
N LEU A 36 11.05 -10.23 3.29
CA LEU A 36 10.86 -10.90 1.99
C LEU A 36 12.20 -11.23 1.33
N TYR A 37 13.17 -10.35 1.50
CA TYR A 37 14.53 -10.55 0.97
C TYR A 37 15.34 -11.47 1.89
N ALA A 38 15.27 -11.23 3.19
CA ALA A 38 16.06 -11.97 4.18
C ALA A 38 15.70 -13.44 4.25
N ASN A 39 14.44 -13.80 4.01
CA ASN A 39 13.97 -15.20 4.03
C ASN A 39 13.90 -15.85 2.64
N GLY A 40 14.36 -15.15 1.59
CA GLY A 40 14.42 -15.68 0.23
C GLY A 40 13.08 -15.74 -0.51
N GLN A 41 12.01 -15.18 0.05
CA GLN A 41 10.70 -15.20 -0.62
C GLN A 41 10.70 -14.40 -1.91
N TYR A 42 11.42 -13.26 -1.92
CA TYR A 42 11.58 -12.45 -3.12
C TYR A 42 12.21 -13.28 -4.26
N ASP A 43 13.29 -13.98 -3.97
CA ASP A 43 13.99 -14.80 -4.96
C ASP A 43 13.12 -15.97 -5.45
N THR A 44 12.38 -16.58 -4.53
CA THR A 44 11.41 -17.65 -4.84
C THR A 44 10.36 -17.14 -5.85
N VAL A 45 9.82 -15.96 -5.61
CA VAL A 45 8.81 -15.34 -6.48
C VAL A 45 9.40 -15.03 -7.86
N MET A 46 10.58 -14.41 -7.91
CA MET A 46 11.22 -14.08 -9.19
C MET A 46 11.53 -15.33 -10.00
N LYS A 47 11.94 -16.41 -9.33
CA LYS A 47 12.17 -17.72 -9.97
C LYS A 47 10.85 -18.30 -10.51
N LEU A 48 9.81 -18.33 -9.68
CA LEU A 48 8.48 -18.83 -10.07
C LEU A 48 7.93 -18.11 -11.31
N LEU A 49 8.00 -16.77 -11.31
CA LEU A 49 7.52 -15.97 -12.44
C LEU A 49 8.33 -16.24 -13.71
N ARG A 50 9.65 -16.47 -13.56
CA ARG A 50 10.53 -16.81 -14.69
C ARG A 50 10.18 -18.19 -15.26
N GLU A 51 9.98 -19.18 -14.41
CA GLU A 51 9.60 -20.55 -14.81
C GLU A 51 8.24 -20.59 -15.52
N LYS A 52 7.33 -19.67 -15.13
CA LYS A 52 6.01 -19.56 -15.76
C LYS A 52 6.01 -18.69 -17.03
N GLY A 53 7.15 -18.13 -17.42
CA GLY A 53 7.27 -17.33 -18.64
C GLY A 53 6.79 -15.88 -18.50
N TYR A 54 6.63 -15.39 -17.28
CA TYR A 54 6.18 -14.02 -17.03
C TYR A 54 7.32 -13.03 -16.81
N ILE A 55 8.57 -13.43 -17.03
CA ILE A 55 9.74 -12.55 -16.91
C ILE A 55 10.45 -12.45 -18.25
N ALA A 56 10.81 -11.24 -18.64
CA ALA A 56 11.62 -10.97 -19.83
C ALA A 56 12.76 -10.02 -19.48
N GLU A 57 13.89 -10.16 -20.17
CA GLU A 57 15.01 -9.22 -20.03
C GLU A 57 14.99 -8.29 -21.24
N LYS A 58 14.82 -7.00 -21.02
CA LYS A 58 14.75 -5.97 -22.06
C LYS A 58 15.48 -4.72 -21.57
N GLU A 59 16.29 -4.10 -22.45
CA GLU A 59 16.95 -2.82 -22.16
C GLU A 59 17.78 -2.82 -20.87
N GLY A 60 18.38 -3.97 -20.56
CA GLY A 60 19.21 -4.10 -19.35
C GLY A 60 18.41 -4.23 -18.04
N ALA A 61 17.08 -4.29 -18.12
CA ALA A 61 16.21 -4.42 -16.96
C ALA A 61 15.39 -5.71 -17.05
N THR A 62 14.88 -6.16 -15.90
CA THR A 62 13.98 -7.33 -15.84
C THR A 62 12.54 -6.83 -15.81
N TRP A 63 11.71 -7.38 -16.68
CA TRP A 63 10.31 -6.96 -16.86
C TRP A 63 9.34 -8.10 -16.53
N PHE A 64 8.27 -7.76 -15.88
CA PHE A 64 7.10 -8.64 -15.73
C PHE A 64 6.22 -8.44 -16.98
N VAL A 65 5.98 -9.55 -17.70
CA VAL A 65 5.23 -9.55 -18.97
C VAL A 65 3.73 -9.55 -18.66
N SER A 66 3.24 -8.43 -18.14
CA SER A 66 1.83 -8.27 -17.76
C SER A 66 0.91 -8.21 -18.99
N THR A 67 1.44 -7.90 -20.17
CA THR A 67 0.67 -7.96 -21.43
C THR A 67 0.17 -9.38 -21.72
N ALA A 68 0.90 -10.41 -21.32
CA ALA A 68 0.46 -11.81 -21.44
C ALA A 68 -0.77 -12.12 -20.56
N LEU A 69 -1.09 -11.21 -19.63
CA LEU A 69 -2.21 -11.35 -18.69
C LEU A 69 -3.30 -10.30 -18.92
N GLY A 70 -3.26 -9.65 -20.10
CA GLY A 70 -4.30 -8.72 -20.51
C GLY A 70 -4.06 -7.26 -20.13
N GLU A 71 -2.89 -6.92 -19.61
CA GLU A 71 -2.54 -5.52 -19.32
C GLU A 71 -2.05 -4.82 -20.60
N ASP A 72 -2.13 -3.49 -20.61
CA ASP A 72 -1.73 -2.66 -21.77
C ASP A 72 -0.22 -2.62 -21.98
N LYS A 73 0.57 -2.83 -20.92
CA LYS A 73 2.03 -2.72 -20.99
C LYS A 73 2.71 -3.59 -19.93
N ASP A 74 3.93 -3.99 -20.24
CA ASP A 74 4.79 -4.70 -19.29
C ASP A 74 5.31 -3.73 -18.21
N ASN A 75 5.77 -4.30 -17.10
CA ASN A 75 6.21 -3.51 -15.94
C ASN A 75 7.60 -3.94 -15.47
N VAL A 76 8.49 -2.97 -15.23
CA VAL A 76 9.83 -3.26 -14.71
C VAL A 76 9.73 -3.81 -13.29
N VAL A 77 10.37 -4.94 -13.03
CA VAL A 77 10.48 -5.53 -11.68
C VAL A 77 11.90 -5.41 -11.14
N VAL A 78 12.94 -5.43 -12.01
CA VAL A 78 14.31 -5.11 -11.58
C VAL A 78 14.88 -4.09 -12.57
N ARG A 79 15.39 -2.99 -12.03
CA ARG A 79 15.98 -1.91 -12.82
C ARG A 79 17.33 -2.33 -13.42
N SER A 80 17.82 -1.55 -14.37
CA SER A 80 19.13 -1.79 -15.01
C SER A 80 20.31 -1.74 -14.04
N ASP A 81 20.14 -1.10 -12.88
CA ASP A 81 21.15 -1.09 -11.82
C ASP A 81 21.08 -2.32 -10.89
N GLY A 82 20.17 -3.24 -11.18
CA GLY A 82 19.96 -4.45 -10.38
C GLY A 82 19.03 -4.26 -9.19
N SER A 83 18.52 -3.03 -8.94
CA SER A 83 17.65 -2.79 -7.80
C SER A 83 16.20 -3.21 -8.09
N PRO A 84 15.52 -3.87 -7.15
CA PRO A 84 14.11 -4.21 -7.34
C PRO A 84 13.24 -2.96 -7.31
N THR A 85 12.12 -3.02 -8.01
CA THR A 85 11.09 -1.96 -7.94
C THR A 85 10.13 -2.26 -6.79
N TYR A 86 9.37 -1.26 -6.39
CA TYR A 86 8.29 -1.46 -5.41
C TYR A 86 7.29 -2.52 -5.91
N PHE A 87 7.03 -2.54 -7.22
CA PHE A 87 6.10 -3.52 -7.79
C PHE A 87 6.59 -4.96 -7.59
N ALA A 88 7.89 -5.20 -7.77
CA ALA A 88 8.46 -6.54 -7.51
C ALA A 88 8.28 -6.96 -6.06
N THR A 89 8.48 -6.00 -5.14
CA THR A 89 8.29 -6.24 -3.70
C THR A 89 6.81 -6.51 -3.39
N ASP A 90 5.89 -5.77 -4.04
CA ASP A 90 4.45 -5.97 -3.89
C ASP A 90 4.05 -7.39 -4.32
N ILE A 91 4.62 -7.89 -5.44
CA ILE A 91 4.34 -9.26 -5.89
C ILE A 91 4.81 -10.26 -4.82
N ALA A 92 6.02 -10.07 -4.30
CA ALA A 92 6.57 -10.96 -3.27
C ALA A 92 5.73 -10.91 -1.98
N TYR A 93 5.20 -9.73 -1.62
CA TYR A 93 4.36 -9.61 -0.44
C TYR A 93 2.99 -10.31 -0.65
N HIS A 94 2.46 -10.28 -1.86
CA HIS A 94 1.20 -11.00 -2.14
C HIS A 94 1.43 -12.52 -2.19
N TYR A 95 2.59 -12.97 -2.66
CA TYR A 95 3.02 -14.36 -2.50
C TYR A 95 3.01 -14.75 -1.01
N ASN A 96 3.61 -13.90 -0.17
CA ASN A 96 3.64 -14.13 1.29
C ASN A 96 2.23 -14.27 1.86
N LYS A 97 1.32 -13.34 1.50
CA LYS A 97 -0.06 -13.34 2.01
C LYS A 97 -0.82 -14.61 1.58
N PHE A 98 -0.77 -14.95 0.29
CA PHE A 98 -1.61 -16.02 -0.26
C PHE A 98 -0.99 -17.41 -0.13
N LEU A 99 0.31 -17.55 -0.38
CA LEU A 99 0.95 -18.85 -0.54
C LEU A 99 1.78 -19.29 0.68
N GLU A 100 2.26 -18.35 1.48
CA GLU A 100 2.98 -18.67 2.72
C GLU A 100 2.06 -18.61 3.94
N ARG A 101 1.24 -17.55 4.03
CA ARG A 101 0.33 -17.37 5.16
C ARG A 101 -1.07 -17.95 4.90
N HIS A 102 -1.32 -18.38 3.67
CA HIS A 102 -2.55 -19.09 3.26
C HIS A 102 -3.85 -18.34 3.52
N PHE A 103 -3.83 -17.00 3.35
CA PHE A 103 -5.06 -16.22 3.47
C PHE A 103 -5.99 -16.52 2.28
N ASP A 104 -7.24 -16.83 2.56
CA ASP A 104 -8.27 -17.05 1.53
C ASP A 104 -8.62 -15.78 0.78
N ARG A 105 -8.60 -14.63 1.47
CA ARG A 105 -8.93 -13.33 0.91
C ARG A 105 -7.95 -12.29 1.44
N VAL A 106 -7.51 -11.41 0.56
CA VAL A 106 -6.64 -10.29 0.93
C VAL A 106 -7.34 -8.98 0.55
N ILE A 107 -7.39 -8.05 1.47
CA ILE A 107 -7.96 -6.72 1.24
C ILE A 107 -6.82 -5.69 1.41
N ASN A 108 -6.50 -4.98 0.33
CA ASN A 108 -5.58 -3.86 0.39
C ASN A 108 -6.37 -2.55 0.44
N ILE A 109 -5.93 -1.61 1.27
CA ILE A 109 -6.54 -0.28 1.35
C ILE A 109 -5.51 0.72 0.80
N TRP A 110 -5.83 1.37 -0.32
CA TRP A 110 -4.92 2.23 -1.06
C TRP A 110 -5.49 3.64 -1.24
N GLY A 111 -4.61 4.62 -1.31
CA GLY A 111 -4.99 5.97 -1.73
C GLY A 111 -5.30 6.01 -3.24
N ALA A 112 -6.11 6.96 -3.66
CA ALA A 112 -6.55 7.11 -5.06
C ALA A 112 -5.38 7.31 -6.04
N ASP A 113 -4.25 7.83 -5.56
CA ASP A 113 -3.03 7.98 -6.35
C ASP A 113 -2.42 6.65 -6.81
N HIS A 114 -2.80 5.54 -6.17
CA HIS A 114 -2.36 4.19 -6.53
C HIS A 114 -3.38 3.42 -7.38
N GLN A 115 -4.52 4.03 -7.75
CA GLN A 115 -5.59 3.34 -8.50
C GLN A 115 -5.09 2.69 -9.79
N GLY A 116 -4.18 3.35 -10.50
CA GLY A 116 -3.61 2.82 -11.76
C GLY A 116 -2.73 1.57 -11.57
N HIS A 117 -2.39 1.22 -10.34
CA HIS A 117 -1.58 0.02 -10.05
C HIS A 117 -2.44 -1.22 -9.81
N VAL A 118 -3.77 -1.06 -9.68
CA VAL A 118 -4.69 -2.16 -9.34
C VAL A 118 -4.67 -3.27 -10.40
N PRO A 119 -4.82 -2.96 -11.70
CA PRO A 119 -4.86 -4.05 -12.70
C PRO A 119 -3.58 -4.87 -12.72
N ARG A 120 -2.41 -4.21 -12.76
CA ARG A 120 -1.13 -4.92 -12.82
C ARG A 120 -0.88 -5.79 -11.58
N LEU A 121 -1.36 -5.37 -10.39
CA LEU A 121 -1.21 -6.19 -9.19
C LEU A 121 -2.11 -7.42 -9.26
N LYS A 122 -3.34 -7.27 -9.74
CA LYS A 122 -4.25 -8.41 -9.96
C LYS A 122 -3.68 -9.38 -10.99
N ALA A 123 -3.08 -8.87 -12.07
CA ALA A 123 -2.39 -9.69 -13.07
C ALA A 123 -1.24 -10.48 -12.41
N ALA A 124 -0.45 -9.82 -11.57
CA ALA A 124 0.66 -10.47 -10.87
C ALA A 124 0.17 -11.58 -9.92
N VAL A 125 -0.93 -11.34 -9.20
CA VAL A 125 -1.55 -12.37 -8.33
C VAL A 125 -1.98 -13.58 -9.17
N GLY A 126 -2.57 -13.33 -10.35
CA GLY A 126 -2.90 -14.40 -11.31
C GLY A 126 -1.66 -15.18 -11.76
N ALA A 127 -0.56 -14.46 -12.05
CA ALA A 127 0.70 -15.10 -12.44
C ALA A 127 1.26 -16.01 -11.34
N LEU A 128 1.02 -15.68 -10.07
CA LEU A 128 1.42 -16.55 -8.94
C LEU A 128 0.57 -17.82 -8.88
N GLY A 129 -0.54 -17.90 -9.60
CA GLY A 129 -1.44 -19.06 -9.59
C GLY A 129 -2.59 -18.90 -8.61
N VAL A 130 -2.85 -17.68 -8.17
CA VAL A 130 -3.94 -17.36 -7.24
C VAL A 130 -5.05 -16.66 -8.02
N ASP A 131 -6.31 -17.03 -7.78
CA ASP A 131 -7.45 -16.33 -8.39
C ASP A 131 -7.42 -14.84 -8.00
N PRO A 132 -7.29 -13.91 -8.97
CA PRO A 132 -7.27 -12.47 -8.68
C PRO A 132 -8.53 -11.95 -7.98
N ALA A 133 -9.64 -12.67 -8.01
CA ALA A 133 -10.87 -12.30 -7.29
C ALA A 133 -10.69 -12.37 -5.76
N ARG A 134 -9.69 -13.14 -5.30
CA ARG A 134 -9.35 -13.24 -3.87
C ARG A 134 -8.62 -11.99 -3.36
N LEU A 135 -8.15 -11.12 -4.28
CA LEU A 135 -7.55 -9.82 -3.94
C LEU A 135 -8.58 -8.70 -4.13
N GLU A 136 -9.02 -8.10 -3.05
CA GLU A 136 -9.86 -6.91 -3.07
C GLU A 136 -8.99 -5.68 -2.81
N ILE A 137 -9.22 -4.60 -3.56
CA ILE A 137 -8.50 -3.35 -3.35
C ILE A 137 -9.52 -2.24 -3.14
N ILE A 138 -9.55 -1.70 -1.92
CA ILE A 138 -10.39 -0.56 -1.56
C ILE A 138 -9.58 0.71 -1.80
N VAL A 139 -10.08 1.54 -2.72
CA VAL A 139 -9.41 2.81 -3.05
C VAL A 139 -10.14 3.94 -2.34
N HIS A 140 -9.45 4.65 -1.45
CA HIS A 140 -10.02 5.81 -0.76
C HIS A 140 -9.43 7.11 -1.30
N GLN A 141 -10.25 8.17 -1.27
CA GLN A 141 -9.83 9.48 -1.73
C GLN A 141 -8.85 10.15 -0.75
N LEU A 142 -8.06 11.06 -1.27
CA LEU A 142 -7.13 11.83 -0.45
C LEU A 142 -7.93 12.77 0.48
N VAL A 143 -7.55 12.77 1.76
CA VAL A 143 -8.18 13.62 2.76
C VAL A 143 -7.54 15.01 2.71
N THR A 144 -8.36 16.04 2.68
CA THR A 144 -7.92 17.44 2.78
C THR A 144 -8.32 17.97 4.14
N LEU A 145 -7.32 18.41 4.89
CA LEU A 145 -7.56 19.03 6.20
C LEU A 145 -7.85 20.51 6.02
N ARG A 146 -8.85 21.01 6.72
CA ARG A 146 -9.22 22.44 6.70
C ARG A 146 -9.32 22.99 8.13
N ARG A 147 -8.91 24.23 8.31
CA ARG A 147 -9.13 24.99 9.55
C ARG A 147 -9.92 26.22 9.15
N GLY A 148 -11.23 26.20 9.43
CA GLY A 148 -12.18 27.16 8.89
C GLY A 148 -12.26 27.08 7.37
N GLN A 149 -12.05 28.18 6.67
CA GLN A 149 -12.07 28.22 5.20
C GLN A 149 -10.72 27.87 4.55
N GLU A 150 -9.67 27.80 5.34
CA GLU A 150 -8.31 27.60 4.81
C GLU A 150 -7.94 26.12 4.77
N THR A 151 -7.34 25.72 3.63
CA THR A 151 -6.77 24.36 3.49
C THR A 151 -5.43 24.33 4.23
N VAL A 152 -5.32 23.40 5.17
CA VAL A 152 -4.05 23.17 5.88
C VAL A 152 -3.15 22.34 4.97
N ARG A 153 -2.06 22.97 4.51
CA ARG A 153 -1.09 22.29 3.66
C ARG A 153 -0.13 21.49 4.52
N VAL A 154 -0.25 20.17 4.40
CA VAL A 154 0.72 19.27 5.04
C VAL A 154 1.93 19.18 4.12
N SER A 155 3.06 19.73 4.54
CA SER A 155 4.29 19.71 3.75
C SER A 155 5.42 19.04 4.52
N LYS A 156 5.91 17.95 3.97
CA LYS A 156 7.07 17.22 4.53
C LYS A 156 8.34 18.11 4.55
N ARG A 157 8.40 19.13 3.67
CA ARG A 157 9.57 20.01 3.56
C ARG A 157 9.57 21.14 4.59
N SER A 158 8.40 21.62 5.01
CA SER A 158 8.28 22.68 6.01
C SER A 158 8.34 22.18 7.45
N GLY A 159 8.24 20.86 7.64
CA GLY A 159 8.19 20.28 8.99
C GLY A 159 6.80 20.34 9.64
N ASP A 160 5.85 20.98 8.99
CA ASP A 160 4.47 21.11 9.48
C ASP A 160 3.70 19.84 9.14
N ILE A 161 3.95 18.80 9.88
CA ILE A 161 3.24 17.52 9.76
C ILE A 161 2.20 17.47 10.88
N ILE A 162 0.93 17.47 10.49
CA ILE A 162 -0.14 17.29 11.47
C ILE A 162 -0.15 15.82 11.86
N THR A 163 0.03 15.56 13.13
CA THR A 163 0.06 14.19 13.66
C THR A 163 -1.37 13.72 14.01
N LEU A 164 -1.55 12.41 14.09
CA LEU A 164 -2.82 11.84 14.53
C LEU A 164 -3.16 12.29 15.96
N SER A 165 -2.16 12.35 16.84
CA SER A 165 -2.36 12.82 18.21
C SER A 165 -2.90 14.24 18.26
N GLU A 166 -2.33 15.17 17.44
CA GLU A 166 -2.84 16.55 17.37
C GLU A 166 -4.30 16.60 16.91
N VAL A 167 -4.65 15.80 15.90
CA VAL A 167 -6.05 15.74 15.43
C VAL A 167 -6.96 15.21 16.53
N VAL A 168 -6.58 14.14 17.21
CA VAL A 168 -7.37 13.53 18.29
C VAL A 168 -7.54 14.52 19.45
N GLU A 169 -6.50 15.27 19.80
CA GLU A 169 -6.57 16.29 20.85
C GLU A 169 -7.52 17.42 20.48
N GLU A 170 -7.51 17.85 19.22
CA GLU A 170 -8.33 18.97 18.77
C GLU A 170 -9.80 18.59 18.59
N VAL A 171 -10.10 17.39 18.02
CA VAL A 171 -11.49 17.00 17.68
C VAL A 171 -12.05 15.88 18.58
N GLY A 172 -11.22 15.33 19.33
CA GLY A 172 -11.62 14.19 20.17
C GLY A 172 -11.66 12.86 19.39
N UNK A 173 -11.65 11.85 20.04
CA UNK A 173 -11.63 10.55 19.51
C UNK A 173 -12.82 10.14 18.70
N UNK A 174 -13.86 10.65 19.08
CA UNK A 174 -15.10 10.45 18.43
C UNK A 174 -15.15 11.11 17.11
N UNK A 175 -14.70 12.05 17.07
CA UNK A 175 -14.63 12.78 15.90
C UNK A 175 -13.81 12.13 14.84
N UNK A 176 -13.13 11.50 15.26
CA UNK A 176 -12.36 10.79 14.37
C UNK A 176 -13.14 9.80 13.60
N PHE A 177 -14.02 9.23 14.14
CA PHE A 177 -14.93 8.29 13.53
C PHE A 177 -16.06 8.97 12.73
N LEU A 178 -16.27 10.22 12.96
CA LEU A 178 -17.28 11.00 12.25
C LEU A 178 -16.73 11.66 10.98
N LEU A 179 -15.47 11.48 10.67
CA LEU A 179 -14.95 11.93 9.38
C LEU A 179 -15.72 11.20 8.27
N PRO A 180 -16.30 11.95 7.32
CA PRO A 180 -17.10 11.29 6.28
C PRO A 180 -16.24 10.30 5.52
N GLY A 181 -16.74 9.11 5.39
CA GLY A 181 -16.17 8.13 4.48
C GLY A 181 -16.16 8.67 3.06
N PRO A 182 -15.61 7.94 2.11
CA PRO A 182 -15.57 8.42 0.73
C PRO A 182 -16.98 8.79 0.30
N LEU A 183 -17.15 10.05 -0.07
CA LEU A 183 -18.40 10.52 -0.65
C LEU A 183 -18.60 9.75 -1.96
N GLY A 184 -19.32 8.65 -1.85
CA GLY A 184 -19.87 8.02 -3.04
C GLY A 184 -20.65 9.11 -3.76
N LYS A 185 -20.55 9.18 -5.07
CA LYS A 185 -21.38 10.09 -5.84
C LYS A 185 -22.83 9.82 -5.46
N HIS A 186 -23.40 10.73 -4.68
CA HIS A 186 -24.82 10.66 -4.39
C HIS A 186 -25.54 10.96 -5.70
N PRO A 187 -26.45 10.11 -6.15
CA PRO A 187 -27.09 10.32 -7.45
C PRO A 187 -27.86 11.65 -7.55
N ASP A 188 -28.17 12.29 -6.41
CA ASP A 188 -29.09 13.40 -6.35
C ASP A 188 -28.49 14.76 -5.96
N GLY A 189 -27.19 14.87 -5.85
CA GLY A 189 -26.51 16.16 -5.65
C GLY A 189 -26.87 16.92 -4.37
N LEU A 190 -27.55 16.29 -3.41
CA LEU A 190 -27.95 16.94 -2.16
C LEU A 190 -26.79 16.94 -1.16
N ARG A 191 -26.30 18.11 -0.83
CA ARG A 191 -25.38 18.29 0.27
C ARG A 191 -26.18 18.15 1.58
N PRO A 192 -25.72 17.37 2.56
CA PRO A 192 -26.38 17.40 3.87
C PRO A 192 -26.22 18.81 4.43
N GLY A 193 -27.33 19.45 4.68
CA GLY A 193 -27.37 20.75 5.34
C GLY A 193 -26.83 20.64 6.75
N VAL A 194 -25.84 21.47 7.06
CA VAL A 194 -25.39 21.63 8.44
C VAL A 194 -26.43 22.51 9.13
N GLY A 195 -27.27 21.89 9.95
CA GLY A 195 -28.15 22.61 10.89
C GLY A 195 -27.42 22.80 12.21
#